data_1e3cbd9f13cb14877514182e87b65d3f
#
_entry.id   1e3cbd9f13cb14877514182e87b65d3f
#
_cell.length_a   1.000
_cell.length_b   1.000
_cell.length_c   1.000
_cell.angle_alpha   90.00
_cell.angle_beta   90.00
_cell.angle_gamma   90.00
#
_symmetry.space_group_name_H-M   'P 1'
#
loop_
_entity.id
_entity.type
_entity.pdbx_description
1 polymer ?
#
loop_
_entity_poly.entity_id
_entity_poly.type
_entity_poly.pdbx_seq_one_letter_code
_entity_poly.pdbx_strand_id
1 'polypeptide(L)'
;MKVTEKDLERLFGTSDLEVLARIAQQVEAGRNNPRGAGRKRRFSLQDVVNMKALQKAGVTQAAIAKQYGTSRQTVSAGFRRLQDFTDHPAADMRIFYMHGNQLCSIINVDHRREKIDVQNVTEKPLLTAFGVKKERLWEDYQRFLRERCFPESRAHSRQILRDMGLSFFDAENIIEKTLGKVAGDQHWMLTVHNRKAGEQHA
;
A
#
# COMPACT_ATOMS: atom_id res chain seq x y z
N MET A 1 24.17 23.76 9.22
CA MET A 1 23.89 24.89 10.14
C MET A 1 23.76 24.28 11.54
N LYS A 2 24.58 24.65 12.52
CA LYS A 2 24.44 24.13 13.90
C LYS A 2 23.51 25.10 14.67
N VAL A 3 22.42 24.56 15.19
CA VAL A 3 21.47 25.31 16.04
C VAL A 3 22.15 25.55 17.40
N THR A 4 22.20 26.80 17.88
CA THR A 4 22.78 27.17 19.16
C THR A 4 21.70 27.33 20.24
N GLU A 5 22.10 27.27 21.53
CA GLU A 5 21.19 27.52 22.65
C GLU A 5 20.46 28.87 22.53
N LYS A 6 21.17 29.92 22.07
CA LYS A 6 20.59 31.26 21.85
C LYS A 6 19.51 31.24 20.74
N ASP A 7 19.67 30.39 19.74
CA ASP A 7 18.64 30.22 18.69
C ASP A 7 17.40 29.52 19.23
N LEU A 8 17.57 28.54 20.12
CA LEU A 8 16.47 27.84 20.79
C LEU A 8 15.71 28.79 21.72
N GLU A 9 16.43 29.55 22.51
CA GLU A 9 15.85 30.53 23.43
C GLU A 9 15.07 31.64 22.68
N ARG A 10 15.62 32.10 21.54
CA ARG A 10 14.95 33.11 20.71
C ARG A 10 13.70 32.56 20.00
N LEU A 11 13.67 31.30 19.61
CA LEU A 11 12.57 30.69 18.84
C LEU A 11 11.47 30.10 19.73
N PHE A 12 11.85 29.54 20.87
CA PHE A 12 10.94 28.78 21.73
C PHE A 12 10.80 29.36 23.14
N GLY A 13 11.55 30.43 23.47
CA GLY A 13 11.57 31.02 24.79
C GLY A 13 12.24 30.18 25.87
N THR A 14 12.91 29.09 25.47
CA THR A 14 13.62 28.16 26.37
C THR A 14 14.68 27.37 25.62
N SER A 15 15.74 27.01 26.30
CA SER A 15 16.77 26.08 25.87
C SER A 15 16.69 24.72 26.59
N ASP A 16 15.70 24.55 27.51
CA ASP A 16 15.48 23.34 28.24
C ASP A 16 14.97 22.21 27.33
N LEU A 17 15.76 21.13 27.22
CA LEU A 17 15.48 19.98 26.36
C LEU A 17 14.19 19.25 26.71
N GLU A 18 13.82 19.20 28.00
CA GLU A 18 12.57 18.55 28.42
C GLU A 18 11.34 19.38 27.99
N VAL A 19 11.43 20.68 28.11
CA VAL A 19 10.39 21.61 27.65
C VAL A 19 10.28 21.56 26.13
N LEU A 20 11.38 21.57 25.40
CA LEU A 20 11.43 21.47 23.96
C LEU A 20 10.88 20.12 23.46
N ALA A 21 11.21 18.99 24.13
CA ALA A 21 10.64 17.68 23.83
C ALA A 21 9.12 17.66 24.03
N ARG A 22 8.63 18.30 25.09
CA ARG A 22 7.19 18.43 25.36
C ARG A 22 6.46 19.29 24.31
N ILE A 23 7.10 20.39 23.88
CA ILE A 23 6.60 21.22 22.77
C ILE A 23 6.56 20.40 21.47
N ALA A 24 7.62 19.66 21.16
CA ALA A 24 7.67 18.81 19.98
C ALA A 24 6.56 17.75 19.97
N GLN A 25 6.33 17.07 21.10
CA GLN A 25 5.22 16.12 21.27
C GLN A 25 3.85 16.79 21.10
N GLN A 26 3.66 18.01 21.60
CA GLN A 26 2.41 18.76 21.41
C GLN A 26 2.19 19.17 19.95
N VAL A 27 3.26 19.56 19.25
CA VAL A 27 3.19 19.92 17.81
C VAL A 27 2.88 18.67 16.96
N GLU A 28 3.49 17.54 17.26
CA GLU A 28 3.17 16.25 16.59
C GLU A 28 1.74 15.79 16.89
N ALA A 29 1.30 15.88 18.15
CA ALA A 29 -0.09 15.58 18.53
C ALA A 29 -1.08 16.55 17.87
N GLY A 30 -0.73 17.83 17.71
CA GLY A 30 -1.53 18.84 17.00
C GLY A 30 -1.64 18.58 15.50
N ARG A 31 -0.59 18.02 14.87
CA ARG A 31 -0.62 17.62 13.45
C ARG A 31 -1.56 16.46 13.18
N ASN A 32 -1.74 15.55 14.15
CA ASN A 32 -2.59 14.37 14.02
C ASN A 32 -4.06 14.59 14.42
N ASN A 33 -4.51 15.82 14.63
CA ASN A 33 -5.87 16.17 15.02
C ASN A 33 -6.44 15.22 16.11
N PRO A 34 -5.91 15.24 17.35
CA PRO A 34 -6.24 14.26 18.40
C PRO A 34 -7.71 14.28 18.82
N ARG A 35 -8.44 15.37 18.50
CA ARG A 35 -9.87 15.51 18.76
C ARG A 35 -10.75 14.84 17.70
N GLY A 36 -10.15 14.27 16.62
CA GLY A 36 -10.92 13.73 15.50
C GLY A 36 -11.85 14.78 14.85
N ALA A 37 -11.59 16.08 15.06
CA ALA A 37 -12.36 17.18 14.50
C ALA A 37 -12.14 17.16 12.97
N GLY A 38 -13.18 16.88 12.26
CA GLY A 38 -13.20 16.74 10.81
C GLY A 38 -14.28 15.75 10.39
N ARG A 39 -14.80 15.89 9.17
CA ARG A 39 -15.78 14.95 8.63
C ARG A 39 -15.13 13.56 8.55
N LYS A 40 -15.68 12.58 9.28
CA LYS A 40 -15.24 11.18 9.21
C LYS A 40 -15.18 10.74 7.74
N ARG A 41 -14.12 10.05 7.38
CA ARG A 41 -13.98 9.50 6.02
C ARG A 41 -15.13 8.53 5.76
N ARG A 42 -15.86 8.74 4.67
CA ARG A 42 -17.02 7.92 4.31
C ARG A 42 -16.63 6.49 3.95
N PHE A 43 -15.43 6.31 3.38
CA PHE A 43 -14.93 5.03 2.90
C PHE A 43 -13.65 4.64 3.62
N SER A 44 -13.59 3.40 4.09
CA SER A 44 -12.41 2.77 4.64
C SER A 44 -11.33 2.57 3.56
N LEU A 45 -10.12 2.19 3.95
CA LEU A 45 -9.07 1.82 3.00
C LEU A 45 -9.48 0.61 2.16
N GLN A 46 -10.09 -0.39 2.81
CA GLN A 46 -10.65 -1.58 2.18
C GLN A 46 -11.67 -1.24 1.08
N ASP A 47 -12.61 -0.32 1.33
CA ASP A 47 -13.59 0.10 0.31
C ASP A 47 -12.89 0.72 -0.90
N VAL A 48 -11.86 1.55 -0.66
CA VAL A 48 -11.11 2.20 -1.74
C VAL A 48 -10.30 1.19 -2.56
N VAL A 49 -9.73 0.15 -1.93
CA VAL A 49 -9.05 -0.95 -2.61
C VAL A 49 -10.04 -1.70 -3.51
N ASN A 50 -11.24 -2.03 -3.00
CA ASN A 50 -12.29 -2.67 -3.79
C ASN A 50 -12.73 -1.79 -4.98
N MET A 51 -12.94 -0.48 -4.77
CA MET A 51 -13.23 0.47 -5.86
C MET A 51 -12.12 0.49 -6.92
N LYS A 52 -10.85 0.44 -6.50
CA LYS A 52 -9.70 0.46 -7.42
C LYS A 52 -9.59 -0.84 -8.22
N ALA A 53 -9.94 -1.97 -7.63
CA ALA A 53 -10.01 -3.25 -8.34
C ALA A 53 -11.10 -3.23 -9.43
N LEU A 54 -12.27 -2.64 -9.15
CA LEU A 54 -13.32 -2.44 -10.15
C LEU A 54 -12.81 -1.55 -11.31
N GLN A 55 -12.05 -0.49 -11.02
CA GLN A 55 -11.45 0.33 -12.07
C GLN A 55 -10.47 -0.47 -12.93
N LYS A 56 -9.61 -1.30 -12.31
CA LYS A 56 -8.70 -2.21 -13.06
C LYS A 56 -9.47 -3.21 -13.94
N ALA A 57 -10.66 -3.61 -13.51
CA ALA A 57 -11.58 -4.45 -14.29
C ALA A 57 -12.35 -3.69 -15.40
N GLY A 58 -12.02 -2.42 -15.65
CA GLY A 58 -12.61 -1.61 -16.72
C GLY A 58 -13.85 -0.80 -16.32
N VAL A 59 -14.29 -0.86 -15.05
CA VAL A 59 -15.42 -0.06 -14.59
C VAL A 59 -15.02 1.41 -14.45
N THR A 60 -15.78 2.31 -15.05
CA THR A 60 -15.50 3.75 -15.02
C THR A 60 -15.66 4.34 -13.60
N GLN A 61 -14.91 5.39 -13.27
CA GLN A 61 -15.05 6.06 -11.98
C GLN A 61 -16.47 6.62 -11.75
N ALA A 62 -17.18 6.98 -12.80
CA ALA A 62 -18.58 7.43 -12.71
C ALA A 62 -19.52 6.29 -12.30
N ALA A 63 -19.34 5.11 -12.89
CA ALA A 63 -20.11 3.91 -12.53
C ALA A 63 -19.80 3.44 -11.10
N ILE A 64 -18.50 3.45 -10.69
CA ILE A 64 -18.08 3.16 -9.31
C ILE A 64 -18.74 4.16 -8.35
N ALA A 65 -18.70 5.45 -8.66
CA ALA A 65 -19.32 6.47 -7.82
C ALA A 65 -20.82 6.24 -7.64
N LYS A 66 -21.52 5.89 -8.73
CA LYS A 66 -22.95 5.53 -8.67
C LYS A 66 -23.19 4.29 -7.81
N GLN A 67 -22.41 3.23 -7.99
CA GLN A 67 -22.53 1.98 -7.22
C GLN A 67 -22.32 2.19 -5.72
N TYR A 68 -21.38 3.04 -5.33
CA TYR A 68 -21.08 3.36 -3.93
C TYR A 68 -21.87 4.57 -3.39
N GLY A 69 -22.81 5.11 -4.16
CA GLY A 69 -23.65 6.24 -3.78
C GLY A 69 -22.86 7.49 -3.45
N THR A 70 -21.81 7.81 -4.21
CA THR A 70 -20.87 8.90 -3.93
C THR A 70 -20.55 9.72 -5.19
N SER A 71 -19.70 10.74 -5.07
CA SER A 71 -19.24 11.52 -6.22
C SER A 71 -17.97 10.93 -6.84
N ARG A 72 -17.75 11.20 -8.13
CA ARG A 72 -16.50 10.85 -8.84
C ARG A 72 -15.27 11.47 -8.18
N GLN A 73 -15.42 12.70 -7.62
CA GLN A 73 -14.35 13.36 -6.89
C GLN A 73 -13.95 12.59 -5.63
N THR A 74 -14.91 12.04 -4.88
CA THR A 74 -14.66 11.21 -3.69
C THR A 74 -13.91 9.92 -4.06
N VAL A 75 -14.29 9.26 -5.16
CA VAL A 75 -13.59 8.08 -5.68
C VAL A 75 -12.15 8.43 -6.06
N SER A 76 -11.96 9.53 -6.82
CA SER A 76 -10.62 10.01 -7.21
C SER A 76 -9.75 10.37 -6.01
N ALA A 77 -10.31 11.03 -4.98
CA ALA A 77 -9.61 11.33 -3.74
C ALA A 77 -9.21 10.05 -2.99
N GLY A 78 -10.08 9.04 -2.99
CA GLY A 78 -9.76 7.70 -2.47
C GLY A 78 -8.56 7.09 -3.20
N PHE A 79 -8.55 7.10 -4.52
CA PHE A 79 -7.45 6.53 -5.31
C PHE A 79 -6.11 7.24 -5.07
N ARG A 80 -6.12 8.58 -4.91
CA ARG A 80 -4.91 9.32 -4.51
C ARG A 80 -4.37 8.88 -3.16
N ARG A 81 -5.26 8.51 -2.22
CA ARG A 81 -4.86 7.99 -0.91
C ARG A 81 -4.14 6.65 -0.98
N LEU A 82 -4.46 5.77 -1.96
CA LEU A 82 -3.70 4.53 -2.17
C LEU A 82 -2.26 4.81 -2.64
N GLN A 83 -2.04 5.94 -3.32
CA GLN A 83 -0.75 6.37 -3.84
C GLN A 83 0.04 7.24 -2.86
N ASP A 84 -0.42 7.36 -1.62
CA ASP A 84 0.28 8.08 -0.57
C ASP A 84 1.27 7.14 0.12
N PHE A 85 2.56 7.40 -0.07
CA PHE A 85 3.69 6.66 0.49
C PHE A 85 4.45 7.46 1.54
N THR A 86 3.83 8.50 2.13
CA THR A 86 4.48 9.37 3.13
C THR A 86 4.86 8.61 4.39
N ASP A 87 4.14 7.56 4.73
CA ASP A 87 4.41 6.63 5.82
C ASP A 87 5.58 5.66 5.53
N HIS A 88 5.83 5.36 4.25
CA HIS A 88 6.90 4.46 3.78
C HIS A 88 7.59 5.06 2.55
N PRO A 89 8.35 6.16 2.70
CA PRO A 89 8.90 6.92 1.57
C PRO A 89 9.94 6.14 0.75
N ALA A 90 10.56 5.10 1.33
CA ALA A 90 11.51 4.24 0.64
C ALA A 90 10.83 3.16 -0.22
N ALA A 91 9.54 2.87 0.02
CA ALA A 91 8.82 1.89 -0.75
C ALA A 91 8.48 2.44 -2.15
N ASP A 92 8.77 1.66 -3.17
CA ASP A 92 8.43 1.95 -4.56
C ASP A 92 7.12 1.26 -4.98
N MET A 93 6.67 0.24 -4.25
CA MET A 93 5.41 -0.44 -4.48
C MET A 93 4.70 -0.78 -3.16
N ARG A 94 3.37 -0.79 -3.20
CA ARG A 94 2.51 -1.25 -2.11
C ARG A 94 1.51 -2.27 -2.63
N ILE A 95 1.39 -3.39 -1.92
CA ILE A 95 0.44 -4.45 -2.22
C ILE A 95 -0.63 -4.47 -1.13
N PHE A 96 -1.89 -4.42 -1.53
CA PHE A 96 -3.03 -4.66 -0.66
C PHE A 96 -3.49 -6.09 -0.86
N TYR A 97 -3.28 -6.95 0.14
CA TYR A 97 -3.68 -8.35 0.12
C TYR A 97 -5.08 -8.50 0.71
N MET A 98 -5.98 -9.04 -0.09
CA MET A 98 -7.41 -9.10 0.17
C MET A 98 -7.89 -10.55 0.26
N HIS A 99 -8.92 -10.79 1.06
CA HIS A 99 -9.74 -12.01 1.05
C HIS A 99 -11.21 -11.61 0.82
N GLY A 100 -11.77 -11.97 -0.31
CA GLY A 100 -13.04 -11.42 -0.76
C GLY A 100 -13.00 -9.89 -0.78
N ASN A 101 -13.83 -9.25 0.02
CA ASN A 101 -13.85 -7.78 0.16
C ASN A 101 -13.03 -7.27 1.36
N GLN A 102 -12.44 -8.15 2.17
CA GLN A 102 -11.72 -7.80 3.38
C GLN A 102 -10.23 -7.55 3.10
N LEU A 103 -9.71 -6.42 3.59
CA LEU A 103 -8.28 -6.14 3.59
C LEU A 103 -7.62 -6.94 4.71
N CYS A 104 -6.62 -7.76 4.37
CA CYS A 104 -5.96 -8.68 5.29
C CYS A 104 -4.54 -8.24 5.65
N SER A 105 -3.75 -7.82 4.64
CA SER A 105 -2.39 -7.32 4.86
C SER A 105 -2.06 -6.19 3.89
N ILE A 106 -1.16 -5.30 4.32
CA ILE A 106 -0.53 -4.27 3.49
C ILE A 106 0.95 -4.60 3.46
N ILE A 107 1.53 -4.69 2.25
CA ILE A 107 2.95 -5.00 2.04
C ILE A 107 3.56 -3.81 1.33
N ASN A 108 4.49 -3.11 1.98
CA ASN A 108 5.30 -2.07 1.37
C ASN A 108 6.60 -2.71 0.89
N VAL A 109 6.96 -2.48 -0.36
CA VAL A 109 8.10 -3.12 -1.05
C VAL A 109 9.12 -2.06 -1.41
N ASP A 110 10.37 -2.28 -1.03
CA ASP A 110 11.54 -1.51 -1.44
C ASP A 110 12.46 -2.43 -2.26
N HIS A 111 12.30 -2.43 -3.58
CA HIS A 111 13.07 -3.29 -4.50
C HIS A 111 14.56 -2.95 -4.48
N ARG A 112 14.90 -1.68 -4.26
CA ARG A 112 16.31 -1.24 -4.24
C ARG A 112 17.08 -1.86 -3.08
N ARG A 113 16.41 -2.05 -1.93
CA ARG A 113 17.03 -2.62 -0.72
C ARG A 113 16.67 -4.07 -0.50
N GLU A 114 15.85 -4.64 -1.39
CA GLU A 114 15.28 -5.99 -1.26
C GLU A 114 14.62 -6.20 0.12
N LYS A 115 13.79 -5.24 0.52
CA LYS A 115 13.11 -5.24 1.81
C LYS A 115 11.62 -5.09 1.66
N ILE A 116 10.91 -5.75 2.57
CA ILE A 116 9.46 -5.58 2.71
C ILE A 116 9.13 -5.16 4.14
N ASP A 117 8.10 -4.33 4.26
CA ASP A 117 7.41 -4.06 5.51
C ASP A 117 5.96 -4.52 5.40
N VAL A 118 5.49 -5.29 6.38
CA VAL A 118 4.18 -5.94 6.32
C VAL A 118 3.35 -5.60 7.54
N GLN A 119 2.24 -4.93 7.30
CA GLN A 119 1.22 -4.64 8.29
C GLN A 119 0.03 -5.58 8.11
N ASN A 120 -0.22 -6.47 9.08
CA ASN A 120 -1.44 -7.25 9.11
C ASN A 120 -2.59 -6.39 9.64
N VAL A 121 -3.71 -6.40 8.92
CA VAL A 121 -4.94 -5.67 9.27
C VAL A 121 -5.93 -6.58 9.99
N THR A 122 -5.83 -7.89 9.79
CA THR A 122 -6.63 -8.91 10.47
C THR A 122 -5.78 -9.69 11.46
N GLU A 123 -6.40 -10.13 12.56
CA GLU A 123 -5.79 -11.01 13.56
C GLU A 123 -5.84 -12.49 13.18
N LYS A 124 -6.52 -12.83 12.07
CA LYS A 124 -6.63 -14.22 11.59
C LYS A 124 -5.42 -14.60 10.75
N PRO A 125 -4.45 -15.40 11.25
CA PRO A 125 -3.20 -15.68 10.54
C PRO A 125 -3.40 -16.32 9.16
N LEU A 126 -4.41 -17.17 9.03
CA LEU A 126 -4.73 -17.86 7.77
C LEU A 126 -5.16 -16.92 6.64
N LEU A 127 -5.60 -15.70 6.97
CA LEU A 127 -5.99 -14.69 6.00
C LEU A 127 -4.86 -13.71 5.69
N THR A 128 -3.77 -13.72 6.46
CA THR A 128 -2.64 -12.79 6.24
C THR A 128 -1.67 -13.32 5.18
N ALA A 129 -0.93 -12.41 4.52
CA ALA A 129 -0.04 -12.75 3.42
C ALA A 129 1.06 -13.78 3.79
N PHE A 130 1.55 -13.74 5.03
CA PHE A 130 2.66 -14.59 5.50
C PHE A 130 2.28 -15.43 6.74
N GLY A 131 1.00 -15.58 7.02
CA GLY A 131 0.53 -16.36 8.16
C GLY A 131 1.11 -15.88 9.50
N VAL A 132 1.59 -16.82 10.31
CA VAL A 132 2.19 -16.55 11.64
C VAL A 132 3.65 -16.11 11.60
N LYS A 133 4.28 -16.09 10.44
CA LYS A 133 5.71 -15.77 10.32
C LYS A 133 5.98 -14.33 10.74
N LYS A 134 6.86 -14.13 11.75
CA LYS A 134 7.21 -12.81 12.28
C LYS A 134 8.27 -12.11 11.44
N GLU A 135 9.37 -12.81 11.17
CA GLU A 135 10.42 -12.31 10.28
C GLU A 135 10.08 -12.67 8.84
N ARG A 136 10.11 -11.68 7.98
CA ARG A 136 9.73 -11.81 6.57
C ARG A 136 10.88 -11.31 5.72
N LEU A 137 11.56 -12.26 5.08
CA LEU A 137 12.70 -11.99 4.22
C LEU A 137 12.26 -11.73 2.78
N TRP A 138 13.18 -11.21 1.97
CA TRP A 138 12.95 -10.96 0.56
C TRP A 138 12.59 -12.24 -0.21
N GLU A 139 13.23 -13.36 0.12
CA GLU A 139 12.94 -14.67 -0.47
C GLU A 139 11.52 -15.15 -0.14
N ASP A 140 11.00 -14.81 1.04
CA ASP A 140 9.61 -15.13 1.40
C ASP A 140 8.63 -14.35 0.55
N TYR A 141 8.92 -13.08 0.31
CA TYR A 141 8.14 -12.25 -0.60
C TYR A 141 8.14 -12.80 -2.01
N GLN A 142 9.30 -13.13 -2.57
CA GLN A 142 9.41 -13.72 -3.90
C GLN A 142 8.65 -15.05 -4.00
N ARG A 143 8.74 -15.90 -2.99
CA ARG A 143 8.00 -17.18 -2.92
C ARG A 143 6.51 -16.92 -2.88
N PHE A 144 6.06 -16.03 -1.99
CA PHE A 144 4.65 -15.63 -1.87
C PHE A 144 4.07 -15.16 -3.20
N LEU A 145 4.79 -14.33 -3.95
CA LEU A 145 4.33 -13.89 -5.28
C LEU A 145 4.22 -15.06 -6.26
N ARG A 146 5.20 -15.97 -6.29
CA ARG A 146 5.17 -17.16 -7.19
C ARG A 146 3.99 -18.07 -6.87
N GLU A 147 3.66 -18.25 -5.59
CA GLU A 147 2.48 -19.02 -5.15
C GLU A 147 1.15 -18.40 -5.61
N ARG A 148 1.15 -17.10 -5.92
CA ARG A 148 -0.01 -16.37 -6.46
C ARG A 148 -0.03 -16.28 -7.98
N CYS A 149 0.86 -17.01 -8.66
CA CYS A 149 0.93 -17.14 -10.11
C CYS A 149 0.61 -18.57 -10.53
N PHE A 150 0.36 -18.77 -11.83
CA PHE A 150 0.37 -20.11 -12.38
C PHE A 150 1.81 -20.67 -12.40
N PRO A 151 2.01 -22.00 -12.25
CA PRO A 151 3.36 -22.57 -12.32
C PRO A 151 4.03 -22.28 -13.66
N GLU A 152 5.30 -21.89 -13.64
CA GLU A 152 6.07 -21.60 -14.86
C GLU A 152 6.16 -22.85 -15.76
N SER A 153 6.19 -24.06 -15.16
CA SER A 153 6.20 -25.35 -15.84
C SER A 153 4.86 -25.77 -16.45
N ARG A 154 3.79 -24.94 -16.27
CA ARG A 154 2.47 -25.23 -16.81
C ARG A 154 2.50 -25.36 -18.35
N ALA A 155 1.79 -26.35 -18.89
CA ALA A 155 1.59 -26.45 -20.33
C ALA A 155 1.04 -25.14 -20.90
N HIS A 156 1.60 -24.72 -22.04
CA HIS A 156 1.25 -23.46 -22.72
C HIS A 156 1.56 -22.16 -21.92
N SER A 157 2.43 -22.22 -20.90
CA SER A 157 2.82 -21.03 -20.10
C SER A 157 3.29 -19.86 -20.96
N ARG A 158 4.09 -20.14 -22.02
CA ARG A 158 4.55 -19.12 -22.96
C ARG A 158 3.41 -18.47 -23.76
N GLN A 159 2.37 -19.24 -24.10
CA GLN A 159 1.19 -18.68 -24.77
C GLN A 159 0.40 -17.78 -23.82
N ILE A 160 0.18 -18.24 -22.58
CA ILE A 160 -0.50 -17.47 -21.54
C ILE A 160 0.22 -16.13 -21.30
N LEU A 161 1.56 -16.15 -21.23
CA LEU A 161 2.35 -14.92 -21.08
C LEU A 161 2.18 -13.96 -22.26
N ARG A 162 2.23 -14.47 -23.50
CA ARG A 162 1.98 -13.66 -24.70
C ARG A 162 0.59 -13.04 -24.71
N ASP A 163 -0.44 -13.81 -24.34
CA ASP A 163 -1.82 -13.32 -24.26
C ASP A 163 -1.98 -12.21 -23.20
N MET A 164 -1.15 -12.25 -22.15
CA MET A 164 -1.02 -11.18 -21.15
C MET A 164 -0.14 -10.03 -21.62
N GLY A 165 0.52 -10.12 -22.80
CA GLY A 165 1.49 -9.11 -23.26
C GLY A 165 2.79 -9.12 -22.47
N LEU A 166 3.22 -10.29 -21.94
CA LEU A 166 4.46 -10.47 -21.21
C LEU A 166 5.44 -11.31 -22.03
N SER A 167 6.72 -10.87 -22.07
CA SER A 167 7.78 -11.56 -22.83
C SER A 167 8.41 -12.73 -22.06
N PHE A 168 8.38 -12.67 -20.72
CA PHE A 168 8.95 -13.68 -19.83
C PHE A 168 8.10 -13.78 -18.55
N PHE A 169 8.38 -14.84 -17.76
CA PHE A 169 7.72 -15.03 -16.48
C PHE A 169 8.25 -14.03 -15.45
N ASP A 170 7.39 -13.15 -15.01
CA ASP A 170 7.62 -12.18 -13.93
C ASP A 170 6.40 -12.18 -13.03
N ALA A 171 6.59 -12.58 -11.77
CA ALA A 171 5.49 -12.77 -10.84
C ALA A 171 4.75 -11.46 -10.53
N GLU A 172 5.46 -10.34 -10.40
CA GLU A 172 4.83 -9.04 -10.12
C GLU A 172 3.97 -8.58 -11.29
N ASN A 173 4.51 -8.65 -12.51
CA ASN A 173 3.77 -8.28 -13.72
C ASN A 173 2.56 -9.20 -13.96
N ILE A 174 2.68 -10.50 -13.69
CA ILE A 174 1.56 -11.44 -13.76
C ILE A 174 0.49 -11.05 -12.74
N ILE A 175 0.88 -10.81 -11.48
CA ILE A 175 -0.03 -10.40 -10.41
C ILE A 175 -0.71 -9.07 -10.75
N GLU A 176 0.02 -8.12 -11.31
CA GLU A 176 -0.56 -6.85 -11.71
C GLU A 176 -1.70 -7.01 -12.72
N LYS A 177 -1.59 -7.97 -13.63
CA LYS A 177 -2.61 -8.27 -14.64
C LYS A 177 -3.74 -9.17 -14.14
N THR A 178 -3.42 -10.15 -13.28
CA THR A 178 -4.36 -11.16 -12.78
C THR A 178 -4.95 -10.82 -11.41
N LEU A 179 -4.45 -9.77 -10.74
CA LEU A 179 -4.68 -9.48 -9.32
C LEU A 179 -4.23 -10.64 -8.41
N GLY A 180 -3.33 -11.50 -8.85
CA GLY A 180 -2.88 -12.67 -8.11
C GLY A 180 -3.99 -13.63 -7.71
N LYS A 181 -5.09 -13.68 -8.47
CA LYS A 181 -6.20 -14.60 -8.23
C LYS A 181 -5.84 -16.01 -8.63
N VAL A 182 -6.06 -16.96 -7.73
CA VAL A 182 -5.85 -18.39 -7.95
C VAL A 182 -7.21 -19.10 -7.89
N ALA A 183 -7.41 -20.10 -8.75
CA ALA A 183 -8.65 -20.87 -8.78
C ALA A 183 -8.89 -21.58 -7.42
N GLY A 184 -10.11 -21.51 -6.90
CA GLY A 184 -10.49 -22.09 -5.61
C GLY A 184 -10.12 -21.29 -4.39
N ASP A 185 -9.56 -20.10 -4.55
CA ASP A 185 -9.13 -19.19 -3.49
C ASP A 185 -9.87 -17.86 -3.61
N GLN A 186 -10.23 -17.26 -2.47
CA GLN A 186 -10.85 -15.94 -2.42
C GLN A 186 -9.84 -14.80 -2.25
N HIS A 187 -8.55 -15.12 -2.14
CA HIS A 187 -7.51 -14.11 -2.00
C HIS A 187 -7.16 -13.48 -3.34
N TRP A 188 -6.84 -12.19 -3.28
CA TRP A 188 -6.35 -11.41 -4.41
C TRP A 188 -5.51 -10.23 -3.94
N MET A 189 -4.82 -9.59 -4.87
CA MET A 189 -3.90 -8.49 -4.55
C MET A 189 -4.12 -7.30 -5.47
N LEU A 190 -4.03 -6.11 -4.91
CA LEU A 190 -3.95 -4.87 -5.66
C LEU A 190 -2.57 -4.25 -5.49
N THR A 191 -1.83 -4.09 -6.57
CA THR A 191 -0.53 -3.42 -6.60
C THR A 191 -0.71 -1.93 -6.91
N VAL A 192 0.05 -1.08 -6.20
CA VAL A 192 0.10 0.37 -6.41
C VAL A 192 1.56 0.82 -6.38
N HIS A 193 2.00 1.52 -7.41
CA HIS A 193 3.37 2.02 -7.52
C HIS A 193 3.51 3.45 -7.01
N ASN A 194 4.63 3.74 -6.37
CA ASN A 194 5.02 5.07 -5.94
C ASN A 194 5.59 5.86 -7.12
N ARG A 195 4.81 6.76 -7.67
CA ARG A 195 5.22 7.58 -8.82
C ARG A 195 6.44 8.46 -8.54
N LYS A 196 6.62 8.88 -7.28
CA LYS A 196 7.74 9.75 -6.89
C LYS A 196 9.08 9.02 -6.80
N ALA A 197 9.08 7.72 -6.58
CA ALA A 197 10.30 6.92 -6.55
C ALA A 197 10.92 6.74 -7.95
N GLY A 198 10.11 6.79 -9.03
CA GLY A 198 10.57 6.68 -10.42
C GLY A 198 11.16 7.96 -11.00
N GLU A 199 10.81 9.15 -10.49
CA GLU A 199 11.28 10.44 -11.01
C GLU A 199 12.67 10.86 -10.52
N GLN A 200 13.24 10.13 -9.56
CA GLN A 200 14.59 10.42 -9.03
C GLN A 200 15.71 9.76 -9.86
N HIS A 201 15.40 9.14 -11.00
CA HIS A 201 16.33 8.39 -11.84
C HIS A 201 16.18 8.65 -13.35
N ALA A 202 15.64 9.82 -13.73
CA ALA A 202 15.67 10.31 -15.10
C ALA A 202 16.74 11.42 -15.25
#